data_ccf2d5269a59e4574065f0e0fbd8e2cb
#
_entry.id   ccf2d5269a59e4574065f0e0fbd8e2cb
#
_cell.length_a   1.000
_cell.length_b   1.000
_cell.length_c   1.000
_cell.angle_alpha   90.00
_cell.angle_beta   90.00
_cell.angle_gamma   90.00
#
_symmetry.space_group_name_H-M   'P 1'
#
loop_
_entity.id
_entity.type
_entity.pdbx_description
1 polymer ?
#
loop_
_entity_poly.entity_id
_entity_poly.type
_entity_poly.pdbx_seq_one_letter_code
_entity_poly.pdbx_strand_id
1 'polypeptide(L)'
;MKRLFAAVFALLCLVSMPAVAVAQRSEIGVLAGGAFYLGDINPKGLFSQTRWAGGLYYRYNINTRWAFRLGLTYGRIQADDKHFDNPRNLNFRNDLFDVGATMEVNFLNFFIGSERQYKFTPYLTAGVAVCFHNPKGYYFNDKNDRTEWVALHPLHTEGQGLDNGPKNYSLTQFAIPFGIGFRYSISQRVAIGVEWTMRLTFTDYLDDVGGVYYDNGRLFHEYGDIAAQLADPTADHATGAQRGDKNTFDWYSFAGVTVSIKLGRERNECPAYSTSAIDRYKRKNL
;
A
#
# COMPACT_ATOMS: atom_id res chain seq x y z
N MET A 1 -22.67 -1.47 26.25
CA MET A 1 -21.51 -1.65 27.13
C MET A 1 -21.09 -3.11 27.28
N LYS A 2 -21.94 -4.06 27.69
CA LYS A 2 -21.55 -5.49 27.90
C LYS A 2 -20.95 -6.18 26.64
N ARG A 3 -21.44 -5.89 25.44
CA ARG A 3 -20.93 -6.47 24.18
C ARG A 3 -19.57 -5.88 23.76
N LEU A 4 -19.29 -4.62 24.09
CA LEU A 4 -17.99 -3.99 23.86
C LEU A 4 -16.92 -4.55 24.80
N PHE A 5 -17.26 -4.77 26.08
CA PHE A 5 -16.40 -5.41 27.06
C PHE A 5 -16.08 -6.88 26.69
N ALA A 6 -17.04 -7.63 26.17
CA ALA A 6 -16.82 -8.99 25.69
C ALA A 6 -15.91 -9.04 24.46
N ALA A 7 -16.04 -8.10 23.53
CA ALA A 7 -15.18 -8.00 22.35
C ALA A 7 -13.73 -7.62 22.74
N VAL A 8 -13.57 -6.65 23.65
CA VAL A 8 -12.25 -6.24 24.17
C VAL A 8 -11.61 -7.37 24.99
N PHE A 9 -12.38 -8.09 25.79
CA PHE A 9 -11.89 -9.23 26.55
C PHE A 9 -11.51 -10.42 25.64
N ALA A 10 -12.29 -10.71 24.61
CA ALA A 10 -11.95 -11.72 23.59
C ALA A 10 -10.69 -11.33 22.80
N LEU A 11 -10.51 -10.05 22.49
CA LEU A 11 -9.30 -9.53 21.85
C LEU A 11 -8.07 -9.64 22.76
N LEU A 12 -8.22 -9.37 24.07
CA LEU A 12 -7.18 -9.54 25.09
C LEU A 12 -6.82 -11.02 25.31
N CYS A 13 -7.80 -11.93 25.27
CA CYS A 13 -7.55 -13.37 25.38
C CYS A 13 -6.85 -13.95 24.14
N LEU A 14 -7.09 -13.41 22.94
CA LEU A 14 -6.35 -13.76 21.73
C LEU A 14 -4.88 -13.31 21.79
N VAL A 15 -4.55 -12.25 22.52
CA VAL A 15 -3.19 -11.73 22.72
C VAL A 15 -2.41 -12.54 23.76
N SER A 16 -3.08 -13.32 24.64
CA SER A 16 -2.46 -14.11 25.71
C SER A 16 -2.05 -15.54 25.34
N MET A 17 -2.06 -15.92 24.06
CA MET A 17 -1.45 -17.19 23.61
C MET A 17 0.06 -17.23 23.91
N PRO A 18 0.68 -18.41 24.12
CA PRO A 18 2.04 -18.53 24.63
C PRO A 18 3.03 -17.72 23.79
N ALA A 19 3.30 -16.51 24.25
CA ALA A 19 4.05 -15.46 23.55
C ALA A 19 5.45 -15.91 23.09
N VAL A 20 6.02 -16.94 23.72
CA VAL A 20 7.39 -17.39 23.44
C VAL A 20 7.51 -18.22 22.16
N ALA A 21 6.53 -19.06 21.83
CA ALA A 21 6.55 -19.87 20.61
C ALA A 21 6.17 -19.04 19.37
N VAL A 22 5.29 -18.06 19.54
CA VAL A 22 4.89 -17.12 18.49
C VAL A 22 6.03 -16.16 18.15
N ALA A 23 6.77 -15.68 19.15
CA ALA A 23 7.86 -14.72 18.94
C ALA A 23 9.02 -15.28 18.08
N GLN A 24 9.28 -16.59 18.14
CA GLN A 24 10.35 -17.20 17.32
C GLN A 24 10.06 -17.18 15.81
N ARG A 25 8.78 -17.11 15.43
CA ARG A 25 8.32 -17.08 14.06
C ARG A 25 7.90 -15.69 13.58
N SER A 26 7.99 -14.70 14.48
CA SER A 26 7.52 -13.35 14.24
C SER A 26 8.66 -12.42 13.87
N GLU A 27 8.36 -11.54 12.93
CA GLU A 27 9.24 -10.47 12.47
C GLU A 27 8.47 -9.16 12.45
N ILE A 28 9.15 -8.07 12.74
CA ILE A 28 8.69 -6.72 12.43
C ILE A 28 9.65 -6.12 11.42
N GLY A 29 9.11 -5.31 10.54
CA GLY A 29 9.94 -4.68 9.52
C GLY A 29 9.39 -3.36 9.06
N VAL A 30 10.25 -2.65 8.35
CA VAL A 30 9.96 -1.38 7.71
C VAL A 30 10.15 -1.50 6.21
N LEU A 31 9.39 -0.71 5.46
CA LEU A 31 9.55 -0.47 4.03
C LEU A 31 9.90 1.01 3.84
N ALA A 32 10.87 1.30 3.00
CA ALA A 32 11.18 2.65 2.54
C ALA A 32 11.42 2.63 1.03
N GLY A 33 10.74 3.50 0.29
CA GLY A 33 10.81 3.49 -1.16
C GLY A 33 9.91 4.52 -1.82
N GLY A 34 9.31 4.14 -2.95
CA GLY A 34 8.44 4.98 -3.75
C GLY A 34 7.06 4.39 -4.00
N ALA A 35 6.10 5.29 -4.20
CA ALA A 35 4.76 5.00 -4.70
C ALA A 35 4.59 5.57 -6.09
N PHE A 36 3.85 4.88 -6.95
CA PHE A 36 3.50 5.33 -8.29
C PHE A 36 2.10 4.89 -8.67
N TYR A 37 1.55 5.60 -9.62
CA TYR A 37 0.17 5.48 -10.07
C TYR A 37 0.14 5.06 -11.55
N LEU A 38 -0.88 4.26 -11.89
CA LEU A 38 -1.26 3.90 -13.25
C LEU A 38 -2.77 4.05 -13.37
N GLY A 39 -3.23 4.86 -14.30
CA GLY A 39 -4.63 5.15 -14.58
C GLY A 39 -4.73 6.27 -15.62
N ASP A 40 -5.82 7.01 -15.63
CA ASP A 40 -6.19 7.93 -16.70
C ASP A 40 -5.20 9.06 -16.96
N ILE A 41 -4.55 9.59 -15.92
CA ILE A 41 -3.54 10.67 -16.07
C ILE A 41 -2.13 10.10 -16.30
N ASN A 42 -1.91 8.81 -16.04
CA ASN A 42 -0.65 8.13 -16.31
C ASN A 42 -0.87 6.72 -16.88
N PRO A 43 -1.29 6.57 -18.13
CA PRO A 43 -1.66 5.26 -18.69
C PRO A 43 -0.46 4.36 -19.04
N LYS A 44 0.76 4.89 -19.17
CA LYS A 44 1.92 4.16 -19.71
C LYS A 44 3.22 4.31 -18.90
N GLY A 45 3.26 5.23 -17.96
CA GLY A 45 4.50 5.59 -17.27
C GLY A 45 4.74 4.80 -15.99
N LEU A 46 5.08 3.50 -16.06
CA LEU A 46 5.59 2.76 -14.90
C LEU A 46 6.77 3.52 -14.30
N PHE A 47 6.75 3.72 -12.98
CA PHE A 47 7.75 4.49 -12.23
C PHE A 47 7.83 5.99 -12.57
N SER A 48 6.97 6.48 -13.48
CA SER A 48 6.87 7.90 -13.77
C SER A 48 6.29 8.64 -12.57
N GLN A 49 6.79 9.85 -12.32
CA GLN A 49 6.34 10.73 -11.24
C GLN A 49 6.30 10.08 -9.85
N THR A 50 7.22 9.13 -9.59
CA THR A 50 7.36 8.43 -8.32
C THR A 50 7.51 9.40 -7.15
N ARG A 51 6.75 9.18 -6.07
CA ARG A 51 6.85 9.89 -4.80
C ARG A 51 7.23 8.91 -3.69
N TRP A 52 7.68 9.45 -2.56
CA TRP A 52 8.11 8.63 -1.44
C TRP A 52 6.97 7.80 -0.85
N ALA A 53 7.34 6.62 -0.35
CA ALA A 53 6.48 5.74 0.41
C ALA A 53 7.25 5.10 1.56
N GLY A 54 6.57 4.83 2.65
CA GLY A 54 7.12 4.15 3.80
C GLY A 54 6.07 3.33 4.52
N GLY A 55 6.47 2.24 5.14
CA GLY A 55 5.54 1.35 5.80
C GLY A 55 6.16 0.58 6.94
N LEU A 56 5.28 0.06 7.77
CA LEU A 56 5.59 -0.86 8.86
C LEU A 56 4.84 -2.17 8.61
N TYR A 57 5.42 -3.30 8.96
CA TYR A 57 4.73 -4.56 8.87
C TYR A 57 5.13 -5.51 9.98
N TYR A 58 4.16 -6.34 10.33
CA TYR A 58 4.35 -7.53 11.15
C TYR A 58 4.22 -8.75 10.24
N ARG A 59 5.17 -9.69 10.34
CA ARG A 59 5.18 -10.95 9.61
C ARG A 59 5.21 -12.12 10.58
N TYR A 60 4.33 -13.08 10.34
CA TYR A 60 4.32 -14.35 11.04
C TYR A 60 4.68 -15.48 10.08
N ASN A 61 5.80 -16.13 10.27
CA ASN A 61 6.25 -17.27 9.47
C ASN A 61 5.53 -18.53 9.94
N ILE A 62 4.54 -19.00 9.17
CA ILE A 62 3.80 -20.23 9.42
C ILE A 62 4.75 -21.43 9.35
N ASN A 63 5.60 -21.42 8.33
CA ASN A 63 6.70 -22.36 8.11
C ASN A 63 7.80 -21.71 7.28
N THR A 64 8.78 -22.47 6.77
CA THR A 64 9.89 -21.95 5.96
C THR A 64 9.48 -21.41 4.59
N ARG A 65 8.28 -21.79 4.10
CA ARG A 65 7.75 -21.42 2.78
C ARG A 65 6.63 -20.39 2.85
N TRP A 66 5.81 -20.43 3.89
CA TRP A 66 4.62 -19.60 4.00
C TRP A 66 4.72 -18.63 5.16
N ALA A 67 4.37 -17.39 4.91
CA ALA A 67 4.25 -16.37 5.93
C ALA A 67 2.98 -15.54 5.73
N PHE A 68 2.40 -15.09 6.84
CA PHE A 68 1.32 -14.13 6.88
C PHE A 68 1.89 -12.77 7.27
N ARG A 69 1.50 -11.72 6.57
CA ARG A 69 1.96 -10.35 6.82
C ARG A 69 0.79 -9.40 6.99
N LEU A 70 0.85 -8.59 8.03
CA LEU A 70 0.00 -7.41 8.22
C LEU A 70 0.88 -6.18 7.99
N GLY A 71 0.43 -5.25 7.16
CA GLY A 71 1.18 -4.07 6.79
C GLY A 71 0.35 -2.80 6.88
N LEU A 72 1.04 -1.72 7.26
CA LEU A 72 0.55 -0.34 7.19
C LEU A 72 1.52 0.42 6.30
N THR A 73 1.05 0.97 5.20
CA THR A 73 1.90 1.69 4.25
C THR A 73 1.29 3.07 3.99
N TYR A 74 2.11 4.09 4.10
CA TYR A 74 1.78 5.43 3.67
C TYR A 74 2.61 5.77 2.45
N GLY A 75 1.98 6.37 1.44
CA GLY A 75 2.67 6.81 0.24
C GLY A 75 1.91 7.92 -0.44
N ARG A 76 2.61 8.64 -1.29
CA ARG A 76 2.01 9.67 -2.14
C ARG A 76 2.09 9.24 -3.58
N ILE A 77 0.99 9.30 -4.28
CA ILE A 77 0.93 9.17 -5.74
C ILE A 77 0.57 10.52 -6.36
N GLN A 78 1.03 10.73 -7.58
CA GLN A 78 0.64 11.89 -8.36
C GLN A 78 0.80 11.61 -9.85
N ALA A 79 0.08 12.36 -10.68
CA ALA A 79 0.32 12.48 -12.10
C ALA A 79 -0.07 13.86 -12.59
N ASP A 80 0.49 14.25 -13.74
CA ASP A 80 0.24 15.52 -14.39
C ASP A 80 0.25 15.27 -15.90
N ASP A 81 -0.85 15.61 -16.59
CA ASP A 81 -1.02 15.47 -18.01
C ASP A 81 0.07 16.20 -18.82
N LYS A 82 0.61 17.31 -18.29
CA LYS A 82 1.73 18.04 -18.91
C LYS A 82 2.98 17.19 -19.10
N HIS A 83 3.17 16.18 -18.28
CA HIS A 83 4.30 15.28 -18.40
C HIS A 83 4.17 14.32 -19.60
N PHE A 84 2.96 14.14 -20.11
CA PHE A 84 2.61 13.25 -21.21
C PHE A 84 2.11 14.00 -22.45
N ASP A 85 2.29 15.34 -22.49
CA ASP A 85 1.80 16.21 -23.56
C ASP A 85 0.30 16.05 -23.84
N ASN A 86 -0.48 15.74 -22.79
CA ASN A 86 -1.92 15.61 -22.92
C ASN A 86 -2.61 16.98 -22.80
N PRO A 87 -3.44 17.37 -23.79
CA PRO A 87 -4.05 18.71 -23.85
C PRO A 87 -5.05 18.97 -22.74
N ARG A 88 -5.59 17.94 -22.03
CA ARG A 88 -6.54 18.11 -20.92
C ARG A 88 -5.97 18.94 -19.76
N ASN A 89 -4.65 18.90 -19.56
CA ASN A 89 -3.96 19.65 -18.52
C ASN A 89 -4.40 19.27 -17.08
N LEU A 90 -4.95 18.07 -16.89
CA LEU A 90 -5.35 17.56 -15.59
C LEU A 90 -4.14 17.23 -14.74
N ASN A 91 -4.28 17.38 -13.45
CA ASN A 91 -3.24 17.05 -12.49
C ASN A 91 -3.86 16.54 -11.19
N PHE A 92 -3.17 15.65 -10.52
CA PHE A 92 -3.56 15.25 -9.17
C PHE A 92 -2.38 14.86 -8.30
N ARG A 93 -2.62 14.90 -7.00
CA ARG A 93 -1.80 14.33 -5.94
C ARG A 93 -2.70 13.65 -4.93
N ASN A 94 -2.38 12.45 -4.54
CA ASN A 94 -3.16 11.69 -3.58
C ASN A 94 -2.26 11.09 -2.51
N ASP A 95 -2.57 11.35 -1.25
CA ASP A 95 -1.89 10.76 -0.11
C ASP A 95 -2.66 9.48 0.26
N LEU A 96 -2.01 8.33 0.16
CA LEU A 96 -2.59 7.02 0.40
C LEU A 96 -2.18 6.47 1.76
N PHE A 97 -3.14 5.97 2.51
CA PHE A 97 -2.91 5.15 3.69
C PHE A 97 -3.49 3.76 3.46
N ASP A 98 -2.61 2.76 3.34
CA ASP A 98 -2.91 1.38 2.96
C ASP A 98 -2.75 0.46 4.17
N VAL A 99 -3.78 -0.32 4.45
CA VAL A 99 -3.81 -1.35 5.50
C VAL A 99 -4.03 -2.69 4.83
N GLY A 100 -3.00 -3.53 4.79
CA GLY A 100 -3.02 -4.78 4.04
C GLY A 100 -2.77 -6.02 4.89
N ALA A 101 -3.42 -7.11 4.51
CA ALA A 101 -3.19 -8.47 5.00
C ALA A 101 -2.81 -9.35 3.82
N THR A 102 -1.59 -9.88 3.82
CA THR A 102 -1.06 -10.65 2.68
C THR A 102 -0.47 -11.99 3.13
N MET A 103 -0.54 -12.95 2.23
CA MET A 103 0.22 -14.19 2.31
C MET A 103 1.46 -14.08 1.44
N GLU A 104 2.57 -14.56 1.96
CA GLU A 104 3.84 -14.64 1.25
C GLU A 104 4.26 -16.09 1.05
N VAL A 105 4.78 -16.39 -0.14
CA VAL A 105 5.31 -17.71 -0.51
C VAL A 105 6.78 -17.58 -0.86
N ASN A 106 7.64 -18.10 -0.01
CA ASN A 106 9.08 -18.17 -0.26
C ASN A 106 9.41 -19.30 -1.24
N PHE A 107 10.19 -19.03 -2.25
CA PHE A 107 10.66 -20.03 -3.20
C PHE A 107 11.71 -20.97 -2.59
N LEU A 108 12.45 -20.50 -1.60
CA LEU A 108 13.44 -21.29 -0.87
C LEU A 108 13.01 -21.41 0.60
N ASN A 109 13.48 -22.44 1.27
CA ASN A 109 13.24 -22.59 2.71
C ASN A 109 14.02 -21.50 3.45
N PHE A 110 13.31 -20.55 4.05
CA PHE A 110 13.90 -19.35 4.63
C PHE A 110 13.37 -19.07 6.03
N PHE A 111 14.31 -18.79 6.94
CA PHE A 111 14.08 -18.10 8.21
C PHE A 111 15.26 -17.19 8.50
N ILE A 112 15.01 -16.03 9.07
CA ILE A 112 16.08 -15.12 9.49
C ILE A 112 17.00 -15.81 10.51
N GLY A 113 18.29 -15.85 10.19
CA GLY A 113 19.34 -16.35 11.08
C GLY A 113 19.42 -17.87 11.21
N SER A 114 18.67 -18.63 10.42
CA SER A 114 18.78 -20.10 10.46
C SER A 114 20.00 -20.58 9.67
N GLU A 115 20.85 -21.35 10.32
CA GLU A 115 22.01 -22.00 9.67
C GLU A 115 21.60 -23.19 8.80
N ARG A 116 20.42 -23.77 9.04
CA ARG A 116 19.88 -24.94 8.34
C ARG A 116 19.11 -24.56 7.07
N GLN A 117 18.84 -23.28 6.86
CA GLN A 117 18.01 -22.77 5.77
C GLN A 117 18.83 -21.87 4.86
N TYR A 118 18.27 -21.55 3.69
CA TYR A 118 18.90 -20.59 2.78
C TYR A 118 18.97 -19.21 3.40
N LYS A 119 20.06 -18.50 3.17
CA LYS A 119 20.24 -17.11 3.64
C LYS A 119 19.43 -16.11 2.83
N PHE A 120 18.87 -16.51 1.72
CA PHE A 120 18.07 -15.65 0.83
C PHE A 120 16.85 -16.40 0.30
N THR A 121 15.85 -15.65 -0.14
CA THR A 121 14.70 -16.18 -0.86
C THR A 121 14.05 -15.11 -1.72
N PRO A 122 13.75 -15.38 -3.01
CA PRO A 122 12.67 -14.70 -3.70
C PRO A 122 11.33 -15.12 -3.09
N TYR A 123 10.34 -14.25 -3.16
CA TYR A 123 8.99 -14.57 -2.69
C TYR A 123 7.93 -13.86 -3.53
N LEU A 124 6.75 -14.45 -3.54
CA LEU A 124 5.52 -13.83 -4.04
C LEU A 124 4.67 -13.41 -2.84
N THR A 125 3.90 -12.36 -3.02
CA THR A 125 2.90 -11.91 -2.05
C THR A 125 1.59 -11.62 -2.74
N ALA A 126 0.48 -11.96 -2.08
CA ALA A 126 -0.86 -11.59 -2.50
C ALA A 126 -1.80 -11.54 -1.30
N GLY A 127 -2.88 -10.74 -1.39
CA GLY A 127 -3.82 -10.62 -0.28
C GLY A 127 -4.94 -9.62 -0.52
N VAL A 128 -5.36 -8.97 0.56
CA VAL A 128 -6.40 -7.95 0.56
C VAL A 128 -5.90 -6.70 1.30
N ALA A 129 -6.37 -5.54 0.88
CA ALA A 129 -6.06 -4.29 1.53
C ALA A 129 -7.26 -3.33 1.51
N VAL A 130 -7.22 -2.37 2.41
CA VAL A 130 -8.11 -1.21 2.41
C VAL A 130 -7.22 0.02 2.29
N CYS A 131 -7.54 0.85 1.31
CA CYS A 131 -6.84 2.10 1.05
C CYS A 131 -7.74 3.28 1.39
N PHE A 132 -7.19 4.22 2.15
CA PHE A 132 -7.80 5.53 2.41
C PHE A 132 -7.07 6.56 1.56
N HIS A 133 -7.82 7.38 0.83
CA HIS A 133 -7.28 8.33 -0.11
C HIS A 133 -8.09 9.63 -0.12
N ASN A 134 -7.49 10.71 -0.64
CA ASN A 134 -8.15 11.99 -0.83
C ASN A 134 -7.41 12.77 -1.94
N PRO A 135 -7.85 12.63 -3.20
CA PRO A 135 -7.19 13.28 -4.32
C PRO A 135 -7.29 14.80 -4.23
N LYS A 136 -6.19 15.47 -4.59
CA LYS A 136 -6.07 16.92 -4.61
C LYS A 136 -5.54 17.36 -5.96
N GLY A 137 -6.15 18.39 -6.54
CA GLY A 137 -5.64 19.11 -7.69
C GLY A 137 -4.94 20.39 -7.29
N TYR A 138 -4.02 20.87 -8.11
CA TYR A 138 -3.48 22.20 -7.91
C TYR A 138 -4.03 23.16 -8.97
N TYR A 139 -4.29 24.37 -8.56
CA TYR A 139 -4.63 25.47 -9.43
C TYR A 139 -3.81 26.69 -9.07
N PHE A 140 -3.65 27.58 -10.01
CA PHE A 140 -3.02 28.87 -9.76
C PHE A 140 -4.04 29.87 -9.21
N ASN A 141 -3.77 30.39 -8.02
CA ASN A 141 -4.63 31.39 -7.38
C ASN A 141 -4.11 32.78 -7.66
N ASP A 142 -4.75 33.48 -8.60
CA ASP A 142 -4.36 34.84 -9.03
C ASP A 142 -4.36 35.87 -7.89
N LYS A 143 -5.20 35.66 -6.85
CA LYS A 143 -5.27 36.59 -5.72
C LYS A 143 -4.03 36.59 -4.84
N ASN A 144 -3.38 35.44 -4.74
CA ASN A 144 -2.23 35.20 -3.89
C ASN A 144 -0.93 34.97 -4.64
N ASP A 145 -0.99 34.95 -5.98
CA ASP A 145 0.13 34.58 -6.87
C ASP A 145 0.80 33.26 -6.46
N ARG A 146 -0.01 32.25 -6.14
CA ARG A 146 0.45 30.96 -5.63
C ARG A 146 -0.35 29.79 -6.21
N THR A 147 0.36 28.67 -6.37
CA THR A 147 -0.27 27.37 -6.64
C THR A 147 -0.75 26.75 -5.33
N GLU A 148 -2.04 26.43 -5.26
CA GLU A 148 -2.67 25.79 -4.08
C GLU A 148 -3.18 24.41 -4.41
N TRP A 149 -3.06 23.48 -3.42
CA TRP A 149 -3.58 22.13 -3.51
C TRP A 149 -4.93 22.06 -2.82
N VAL A 150 -5.97 21.72 -3.56
CA VAL A 150 -7.35 21.64 -3.08
C VAL A 150 -7.86 20.22 -3.21
N ALA A 151 -8.61 19.72 -2.23
CA ALA A 151 -9.26 18.41 -2.31
C ALA A 151 -10.31 18.41 -3.44
N LEU A 152 -10.23 17.42 -4.33
CA LEU A 152 -11.10 17.32 -5.51
C LEU A 152 -12.47 16.75 -5.16
N HIS A 153 -12.53 15.78 -4.25
CA HIS A 153 -13.78 15.11 -3.87
C HIS A 153 -14.94 16.08 -3.51
N PRO A 154 -14.74 17.18 -2.72
CA PRO A 154 -15.82 18.12 -2.42
C PRO A 154 -16.18 19.04 -3.59
N LEU A 155 -15.37 19.08 -4.63
CA LEU A 155 -15.60 19.96 -5.80
C LEU A 155 -16.46 19.30 -6.87
N HIS A 156 -16.68 17.98 -6.78
CA HIS A 156 -17.55 17.25 -7.69
C HIS A 156 -17.23 17.52 -9.18
N THR A 157 -15.96 17.41 -9.55
CA THR A 157 -15.40 17.83 -10.86
C THR A 157 -16.06 17.19 -12.07
N GLU A 158 -16.69 16.03 -11.92
CA GLU A 158 -17.51 15.36 -12.94
C GLU A 158 -19.03 15.45 -12.64
N GLY A 159 -19.45 16.39 -11.78
CA GLY A 159 -20.84 16.56 -11.39
C GLY A 159 -21.37 15.46 -10.50
N GLN A 160 -20.51 14.82 -9.68
CA GLN A 160 -20.89 13.74 -8.79
C GLN A 160 -22.01 14.18 -7.84
N GLY A 161 -23.14 13.43 -7.87
CA GLY A 161 -24.32 13.73 -7.06
C GLY A 161 -25.25 14.80 -7.62
N LEU A 162 -24.90 15.45 -8.75
CA LEU A 162 -25.79 16.34 -9.50
C LEU A 162 -26.64 15.55 -10.51
N ASP A 163 -27.69 16.22 -11.05
CA ASP A 163 -28.52 15.64 -12.11
C ASP A 163 -27.68 15.26 -13.33
N ASN A 164 -27.85 14.04 -13.81
CA ASN A 164 -27.08 13.44 -14.90
C ASN A 164 -25.57 13.24 -14.63
N GLY A 165 -25.09 13.52 -13.41
CA GLY A 165 -23.74 13.20 -12.98
C GLY A 165 -23.62 11.79 -12.39
N PRO A 166 -22.40 11.29 -12.22
CA PRO A 166 -22.14 10.02 -11.55
C PRO A 166 -22.45 10.10 -10.05
N LYS A 167 -22.50 8.95 -9.39
CA LYS A 167 -22.59 8.90 -7.91
C LYS A 167 -21.26 9.38 -7.29
N ASN A 168 -21.36 9.95 -6.08
CA ASN A 168 -20.18 10.25 -5.28
C ASN A 168 -19.37 8.97 -5.04
N TYR A 169 -18.07 9.04 -5.24
CA TYR A 169 -17.16 7.96 -4.94
C TYR A 169 -16.75 7.96 -3.45
N SER A 170 -16.32 6.82 -2.98
CA SER A 170 -15.83 6.68 -1.59
C SER A 170 -14.34 7.00 -1.51
N LEU A 171 -13.92 7.68 -0.44
CA LEU A 171 -12.51 7.90 -0.11
C LEU A 171 -11.85 6.68 0.58
N THR A 172 -12.61 5.58 0.74
CA THR A 172 -12.13 4.31 1.27
C THR A 172 -12.38 3.23 0.23
N GLN A 173 -11.33 2.58 -0.23
CA GLN A 173 -11.39 1.60 -1.30
C GLN A 173 -10.78 0.27 -0.89
N PHE A 174 -11.35 -0.82 -1.37
CA PHE A 174 -10.72 -2.13 -1.32
C PHE A 174 -9.69 -2.26 -2.44
N ALA A 175 -8.62 -3.01 -2.15
CA ALA A 175 -7.59 -3.32 -3.12
C ALA A 175 -7.12 -4.77 -2.97
N ILE A 176 -6.62 -5.32 -4.07
CA ILE A 176 -5.94 -6.63 -4.10
C ILE A 176 -4.45 -6.37 -4.28
N PRO A 177 -3.65 -6.39 -3.20
CA PRO A 177 -2.20 -6.35 -3.31
C PRO A 177 -1.66 -7.66 -3.85
N PHE A 178 -0.71 -7.57 -4.77
CA PHE A 178 0.11 -8.69 -5.23
C PHE A 178 1.49 -8.18 -5.65
N GLY A 179 2.49 -9.03 -5.59
CA GLY A 179 3.83 -8.58 -5.94
C GLY A 179 4.91 -9.63 -5.71
N ILE A 180 6.11 -9.17 -5.91
CA ILE A 180 7.34 -9.95 -5.80
C ILE A 180 8.32 -9.26 -4.87
N GLY A 181 9.16 -10.05 -4.24
CA GLY A 181 10.25 -9.53 -3.45
C GLY A 181 11.41 -10.51 -3.36
N PHE A 182 12.50 -9.98 -2.89
CA PHE A 182 13.71 -10.75 -2.57
C PHE A 182 14.20 -10.31 -1.19
N ARG A 183 14.60 -11.26 -0.35
CA ARG A 183 15.16 -10.96 0.97
C ARG A 183 16.42 -11.77 1.22
N TYR A 184 17.30 -11.19 2.02
CA TYR A 184 18.58 -11.76 2.43
C TYR A 184 18.79 -11.57 3.93
N SER A 185 19.11 -12.65 4.65
CA SER A 185 19.44 -12.63 6.07
C SER A 185 20.89 -12.20 6.26
N ILE A 186 21.10 -10.97 6.74
CA ILE A 186 22.44 -10.43 6.97
C ILE A 186 23.01 -10.84 8.33
N SER A 187 22.15 -11.20 9.28
CA SER A 187 22.55 -11.65 10.58
C SER A 187 21.53 -12.66 11.15
N GLN A 188 21.78 -13.16 12.35
CA GLN A 188 20.85 -14.07 13.05
C GLN A 188 19.49 -13.43 13.37
N ARG A 189 19.36 -12.11 13.27
CA ARG A 189 18.13 -11.39 13.62
C ARG A 189 17.63 -10.43 12.58
N VAL A 190 18.44 -10.07 11.59
CA VAL A 190 18.13 -9.02 10.64
C VAL A 190 18.18 -9.56 9.21
N ALA A 191 17.15 -9.24 8.45
CA ALA A 191 17.13 -9.43 7.01
C ALA A 191 16.85 -8.09 6.31
N ILE A 192 17.45 -7.93 5.13
CA ILE A 192 17.16 -6.86 4.19
C ILE A 192 16.51 -7.45 2.95
N GLY A 193 15.76 -6.65 2.23
CA GLY A 193 15.13 -7.08 1.00
C GLY A 193 14.78 -5.92 0.09
N VAL A 194 14.33 -6.28 -1.09
CA VAL A 194 13.67 -5.38 -2.04
C VAL A 194 12.30 -5.97 -2.36
N GLU A 195 11.32 -5.12 -2.53
CA GLU A 195 9.94 -5.51 -2.79
C GLU A 195 9.31 -4.56 -3.79
N TRP A 196 8.52 -5.12 -4.68
CA TRP A 196 7.63 -4.39 -5.57
C TRP A 196 6.25 -5.03 -5.51
N THR A 197 5.27 -4.24 -5.12
CA THR A 197 3.88 -4.69 -4.96
C THR A 197 2.93 -3.74 -5.65
N MET A 198 2.01 -4.30 -6.42
CA MET A 198 0.92 -3.58 -7.08
C MET A 198 -0.38 -3.78 -6.30
N ARG A 199 -1.29 -2.81 -6.41
CA ARG A 199 -2.65 -2.86 -5.85
C ARG A 199 -3.63 -2.61 -6.98
N LEU A 200 -4.40 -3.63 -7.29
CA LEU A 200 -5.58 -3.50 -8.13
C LEU A 200 -6.70 -2.92 -7.27
N THR A 201 -7.22 -1.76 -7.61
CA THR A 201 -8.40 -1.18 -6.96
C THR A 201 -9.66 -1.48 -7.75
N PHE A 202 -10.82 -1.21 -7.14
CA PHE A 202 -12.13 -1.32 -7.78
C PHE A 202 -12.76 0.05 -8.01
N THR A 203 -11.94 1.07 -8.15
CA THR A 203 -12.34 2.45 -8.41
C THR A 203 -11.52 3.03 -9.57
N ASP A 204 -12.11 3.99 -10.22
CA ASP A 204 -11.54 4.82 -11.27
C ASP A 204 -11.39 6.28 -10.78
N TYR A 205 -11.37 6.48 -9.46
CA TYR A 205 -11.35 7.81 -8.86
C TYR A 205 -10.22 8.00 -7.85
N LEU A 206 -9.09 7.29 -8.03
CA LEU A 206 -7.89 7.60 -7.25
C LEU A 206 -7.29 8.96 -7.64
N ASP A 207 -7.53 9.38 -8.88
CA ASP A 207 -7.10 10.65 -9.47
C ASP A 207 -8.23 11.65 -9.70
N ASP A 208 -9.48 11.31 -9.31
CA ASP A 208 -10.70 12.09 -9.54
C ASP A 208 -11.10 12.18 -11.03
N VAL A 209 -10.65 11.23 -11.86
CA VAL A 209 -10.95 11.18 -13.31
C VAL A 209 -11.49 9.80 -13.66
N GLY A 210 -12.73 9.73 -14.10
CA GLY A 210 -13.34 8.42 -14.35
C GLY A 210 -14.40 8.42 -15.47
N GLY A 211 -14.79 9.56 -16.02
CA GLY A 211 -15.90 9.59 -16.94
C GLY A 211 -15.84 10.67 -18.01
N VAL A 212 -16.76 11.58 -17.93
CA VAL A 212 -16.97 12.63 -18.93
C VAL A 212 -16.95 14.02 -18.29
N TYR A 213 -16.62 15.03 -19.07
CA TYR A 213 -16.76 16.40 -18.63
C TYR A 213 -18.21 16.75 -18.35
N TYR A 214 -18.46 17.28 -17.16
CA TYR A 214 -19.77 17.80 -16.77
C TYR A 214 -19.93 19.24 -17.25
N ASP A 215 -21.16 19.78 -17.15
CA ASP A 215 -21.47 21.18 -17.47
C ASP A 215 -20.64 22.12 -16.56
N ASN A 216 -19.62 22.75 -17.10
CA ASN A 216 -18.70 23.60 -16.36
C ASN A 216 -19.37 24.88 -15.83
N GLY A 217 -20.37 25.43 -16.57
CA GLY A 217 -21.16 26.55 -16.08
C GLY A 217 -22.00 26.19 -14.84
N ARG A 218 -22.54 24.98 -14.82
CA ARG A 218 -23.28 24.46 -13.68
C ARG A 218 -22.38 24.18 -12.48
N LEU A 219 -21.18 23.61 -12.71
CA LEU A 219 -20.17 23.45 -11.64
C LEU A 219 -19.73 24.79 -11.04
N PHE A 220 -19.54 25.81 -11.88
CA PHE A 220 -19.22 27.16 -11.42
C PHE A 220 -20.34 27.71 -10.51
N HIS A 221 -21.60 27.52 -10.91
CA HIS A 221 -22.74 28.03 -10.15
C HIS A 221 -22.95 27.32 -8.81
N GLU A 222 -22.76 25.99 -8.77
CA GLU A 222 -23.02 25.18 -7.58
C GLU A 222 -21.82 25.11 -6.61
N TYR A 223 -20.60 25.01 -7.14
CA TYR A 223 -19.37 24.76 -6.36
C TYR A 223 -18.31 25.85 -6.50
N GLY A 224 -18.55 26.85 -7.36
CA GLY A 224 -17.68 28.00 -7.54
C GLY A 224 -16.56 27.82 -8.55
N ASP A 225 -15.78 28.88 -8.72
CA ASP A 225 -14.74 29.02 -9.74
C ASP A 225 -13.66 27.93 -9.69
N ILE A 226 -13.21 27.57 -8.48
CA ILE A 226 -12.18 26.54 -8.30
C ILE A 226 -12.64 25.17 -8.82
N ALA A 227 -13.92 24.83 -8.61
CA ALA A 227 -14.48 23.56 -9.10
C ALA A 227 -14.50 23.54 -10.64
N ALA A 228 -14.93 24.62 -11.26
CA ALA A 228 -14.96 24.76 -12.71
C ALA A 228 -13.54 24.69 -13.32
N GLN A 229 -12.56 25.39 -12.75
CA GLN A 229 -11.18 25.39 -13.22
C GLN A 229 -10.50 24.02 -13.08
N LEU A 230 -10.74 23.28 -11.98
CA LEU A 230 -10.15 21.97 -11.77
C LEU A 230 -10.88 20.85 -12.53
N ALA A 231 -12.17 21.04 -12.86
CA ALA A 231 -12.91 20.13 -13.72
C ALA A 231 -12.42 20.17 -15.16
N ASP A 232 -12.20 21.37 -15.71
CA ASP A 232 -11.69 21.60 -17.06
C ASP A 232 -10.71 22.78 -17.08
N PRO A 233 -9.41 22.53 -16.85
CA PRO A 233 -8.39 23.60 -16.79
C PRO A 233 -8.20 24.37 -18.09
N THR A 234 -8.59 23.82 -19.22
CA THR A 234 -8.49 24.48 -20.55
C THR A 234 -9.76 25.21 -20.94
N ALA A 235 -10.89 24.92 -20.30
CA ALA A 235 -12.21 25.42 -20.61
C ALA A 235 -12.66 25.18 -22.07
N ASP A 236 -12.08 24.18 -22.73
CA ASP A 236 -12.28 23.91 -24.17
C ASP A 236 -13.14 22.67 -24.43
N HIS A 237 -13.51 21.91 -23.40
CA HIS A 237 -14.20 20.63 -23.55
C HIS A 237 -15.71 20.79 -23.45
N ALA A 238 -16.41 20.21 -24.44
CA ALA A 238 -17.87 20.17 -24.42
C ALA A 238 -18.38 19.23 -23.31
N THR A 239 -19.53 19.58 -22.69
CA THR A 239 -20.25 18.70 -21.79
C THR A 239 -20.50 17.32 -22.44
N GLY A 240 -20.15 16.24 -21.75
CA GLY A 240 -20.25 14.88 -22.27
C GLY A 240 -19.04 14.40 -23.07
N ALA A 241 -18.03 15.24 -23.33
CA ALA A 241 -16.76 14.79 -23.88
C ALA A 241 -16.04 13.86 -22.90
N GLN A 242 -15.23 12.95 -23.42
CA GLN A 242 -14.49 12.00 -22.60
C GLN A 242 -13.42 12.74 -21.75
N ARG A 243 -13.44 12.52 -20.44
CA ARG A 243 -12.45 13.02 -19.47
C ARG A 243 -11.53 11.91 -18.98
N GLY A 244 -12.09 10.75 -18.66
CA GLY A 244 -11.41 9.51 -18.27
C GLY A 244 -11.94 8.31 -19.06
N ASP A 245 -11.43 7.11 -18.74
CA ASP A 245 -11.93 5.85 -19.30
C ASP A 245 -12.58 4.99 -18.19
N LYS A 246 -13.88 5.13 -18.01
CA LYS A 246 -14.70 4.41 -17.03
C LYS A 246 -14.59 2.88 -17.04
N ASN A 247 -13.92 2.30 -18.04
CA ASN A 247 -13.74 0.86 -18.17
C ASN A 247 -12.41 0.37 -17.60
N THR A 248 -11.54 1.26 -17.16
CA THR A 248 -10.23 0.95 -16.60
C THR A 248 -10.17 1.37 -15.14
N PHE A 249 -9.87 0.42 -14.26
CA PHE A 249 -9.66 0.76 -12.85
C PHE A 249 -8.26 1.29 -12.61
N ASP A 250 -8.16 2.20 -11.67
CA ASP A 250 -6.90 2.74 -11.21
C ASP A 250 -6.07 1.74 -10.43
N TRP A 251 -4.76 1.79 -10.62
CA TRP A 251 -3.79 0.98 -9.90
C TRP A 251 -2.78 1.87 -9.20
N TYR A 252 -2.33 1.44 -8.04
CA TYR A 252 -1.16 2.03 -7.41
C TYR A 252 -0.16 0.97 -6.99
N SER A 253 1.07 1.39 -6.79
CA SER A 253 2.17 0.49 -6.58
C SER A 253 3.16 1.05 -5.56
N PHE A 254 3.76 0.16 -4.78
CA PHE A 254 4.88 0.48 -3.90
C PHE A 254 6.08 -0.37 -4.27
N ALA A 255 7.25 0.27 -4.36
CA ALA A 255 8.53 -0.41 -4.50
C ALA A 255 9.54 0.19 -3.55
N GLY A 256 10.38 -0.66 -2.96
CA GLY A 256 11.36 -0.17 -2.01
C GLY A 256 12.23 -1.24 -1.39
N VAL A 257 13.03 -0.78 -0.46
CA VAL A 257 13.89 -1.61 0.38
C VAL A 257 13.14 -1.95 1.66
N THR A 258 13.27 -3.18 2.11
CA THR A 258 12.71 -3.65 3.37
C THR A 258 13.82 -4.03 4.34
N VAL A 259 13.59 -3.74 5.62
CA VAL A 259 14.43 -4.23 6.71
C VAL A 259 13.53 -4.90 7.72
N SER A 260 13.81 -6.14 8.09
CA SER A 260 13.04 -6.89 9.08
C SER A 260 13.91 -7.42 10.20
N ILE A 261 13.33 -7.50 11.39
CA ILE A 261 13.96 -7.97 12.61
C ILE A 261 13.12 -9.11 13.20
N LYS A 262 13.76 -10.24 13.42
CA LYS A 262 13.17 -11.40 14.12
C LYS A 262 12.98 -11.09 15.60
N LEU A 263 11.79 -11.29 16.14
CA LEU A 263 11.42 -10.93 17.50
C LEU A 263 11.85 -11.95 18.56
N GLY A 264 11.92 -13.24 18.23
CA GLY A 264 12.26 -14.31 19.19
C GLY A 264 13.74 -14.67 19.17
N ARG A 265 14.24 -15.14 20.33
CA ARG A 265 15.53 -15.84 20.41
C ARG A 265 15.33 -17.30 20.01
N GLU A 266 16.21 -17.86 19.18
CA GLU A 266 16.29 -19.31 19.08
C GLU A 266 16.63 -19.85 20.48
N ARG A 267 15.74 -20.66 21.03
CA ARG A 267 16.15 -21.55 22.11
C ARG A 267 17.08 -22.57 21.48
N ASN A 268 18.35 -22.50 21.83
CA ASN A 268 19.25 -23.61 21.52
C ASN A 268 18.54 -24.90 21.91
N GLU A 269 18.55 -25.86 21.00
CA GLU A 269 17.95 -27.19 21.18
C GLU A 269 18.28 -27.74 22.56
N CYS A 270 17.35 -28.50 23.13
CA CYS A 270 17.46 -29.08 24.47
C CYS A 270 18.89 -29.48 24.82
N PRO A 271 19.41 -29.08 26.00
CA PRO A 271 20.75 -29.45 26.45
C PRO A 271 21.01 -30.97 26.50
N ALA A 272 19.93 -31.77 26.44
CA ALA A 272 19.99 -33.22 26.42
C ALA A 272 20.64 -33.87 25.19
N TYR A 273 20.77 -33.11 24.09
CA TYR A 273 21.38 -33.58 22.82
C TYR A 273 22.66 -32.81 22.42
N SER A 274 23.29 -32.08 23.33
CA SER A 274 24.62 -31.55 23.04
C SER A 274 25.61 -32.72 22.97
N THR A 275 26.40 -32.74 21.90
CA THR A 275 27.52 -33.72 21.74
C THR A 275 28.41 -33.78 22.96
N SER A 276 28.58 -32.69 23.71
CA SER A 276 29.31 -32.61 24.98
C SER A 276 28.65 -33.41 26.15
N ALA A 277 27.35 -33.66 26.11
CA ALA A 277 26.68 -34.50 27.10
C ALA A 277 26.88 -36.00 26.79
N ILE A 278 26.85 -36.34 25.49
CA ILE A 278 27.15 -37.71 25.01
C ILE A 278 28.62 -38.06 25.26
N ASP A 279 29.53 -37.13 25.02
CA ASP A 279 30.98 -37.36 25.29
C ASP A 279 31.29 -37.44 26.78
N ARG A 280 30.58 -36.70 27.64
CA ARG A 280 30.67 -36.85 29.10
C ARG A 280 30.12 -38.19 29.60
N TYR A 281 29.02 -38.67 29.00
CA TYR A 281 28.46 -39.97 29.34
C TYR A 281 29.39 -41.13 28.92
N LYS A 282 29.99 -41.03 27.71
CA LYS A 282 30.97 -42.00 27.23
C LYS A 282 32.25 -42.06 28.09
N ARG A 283 32.76 -40.91 28.58
CA ARG A 283 33.95 -40.85 29.46
C ARG A 283 33.71 -41.36 30.89
N LYS A 284 32.46 -41.42 31.35
CA LYS A 284 32.15 -41.94 32.67
C LYS A 284 31.91 -43.45 32.69
N ASN A 285 31.75 -44.08 31.54
CA ASN A 285 31.41 -45.50 31.42
C ASN A 285 32.47 -46.28 30.62
N LEU A 286 33.66 -45.72 30.43
CA LEU A 286 34.92 -46.35 30.04
C LEU A 286 35.91 -46.23 31.19
#